data_4f8061aded26736bddedfe30ae5c5291
#
_entry.id   4f8061aded26736bddedfe30ae5c5291
#
_cell.length_a   1.000
_cell.length_b   1.000
_cell.length_c   1.000
_cell.angle_alpha   90.00
_cell.angle_beta   90.00
_cell.angle_gamma   90.00
#
_symmetry.space_group_name_H-M   'P 1'
#
loop_
_entity.id
_entity.type
_entity.pdbx_description
1 polymer ?
#
loop_
_entity_poly.entity_id
_entity_poly.type
_entity_poly.pdbx_seq_one_letter_code
_entity_poly.pdbx_strand_id
1 'polypeptide(L)'
;MKALKKAAVIFLTAFLVSGCSGQNRDLERGIKLRTQLLGSNSCSFDVDITADYGDKVYSFSLQCQANDKGSIRFTVTKPDSIAGIQGTVDGEDGTLTFDNVALHFPLLADNQVTPVSAPWLLVKTLRSGYITSAGGGKEFLRLSIDDSYADDALHLDIWLDNSNTPVKAEILFRERKILSLDVKNFRME
;
A
#
# COMPACT_ATOMS: atom_id res chain seq x y z
N MET A 1 23.42 -52.72 4.35
CA MET A 1 22.18 -52.18 3.76
C MET A 1 21.26 -51.42 4.72
N LYS A 2 21.06 -51.87 5.99
CA LYS A 2 20.20 -51.18 6.97
C LYS A 2 20.75 -49.82 7.45
N ALA A 3 22.08 -49.65 7.58
CA ALA A 3 22.70 -48.35 7.99
C ALA A 3 22.62 -47.29 6.90
N LEU A 4 22.76 -47.66 5.62
CA LEU A 4 22.68 -46.75 4.49
C LEU A 4 21.26 -46.16 4.29
N LYS A 5 20.20 -46.97 4.58
CA LYS A 5 18.80 -46.52 4.53
C LYS A 5 18.49 -45.56 5.67
N LYS A 6 19.07 -45.73 6.86
CA LYS A 6 18.91 -44.80 8.00
C LYS A 6 19.60 -43.45 7.75
N ALA A 7 20.80 -43.46 7.13
CA ALA A 7 21.51 -42.25 6.77
C ALA A 7 20.77 -41.44 5.68
N ALA A 8 20.19 -42.11 4.67
CA ALA A 8 19.40 -41.47 3.62
C ALA A 8 18.10 -40.79 4.16
N VAL A 9 17.45 -41.44 5.15
CA VAL A 9 16.23 -40.86 5.77
C VAL A 9 16.57 -39.62 6.61
N ILE A 10 17.70 -39.66 7.35
CA ILE A 10 18.14 -38.50 8.16
C ILE A 10 18.55 -37.34 7.25
N PHE A 11 19.16 -37.60 6.09
CA PHE A 11 19.53 -36.56 5.14
C PHE A 11 18.30 -35.93 4.45
N LEU A 12 17.27 -36.72 4.17
CA LEU A 12 16.02 -36.24 3.55
C LEU A 12 15.19 -35.38 4.51
N THR A 13 15.17 -35.71 5.81
CA THR A 13 14.47 -34.91 6.83
C THR A 13 15.17 -33.58 7.12
N ALA A 14 16.50 -33.51 7.02
CA ALA A 14 17.24 -32.25 7.19
C ALA A 14 16.96 -31.21 6.07
N PHE A 15 16.64 -31.66 4.86
CA PHE A 15 16.32 -30.77 3.72
C PHE A 15 14.92 -30.14 3.83
N LEU A 16 13.99 -30.72 4.58
CA LEU A 16 12.62 -30.21 4.71
C LEU A 16 12.47 -29.07 5.74
N VAL A 17 13.48 -28.83 6.58
CA VAL A 17 13.43 -27.81 7.64
C VAL A 17 14.02 -26.46 7.18
N SER A 18 14.73 -26.41 6.06
CA SER A 18 15.44 -25.21 5.61
C SER A 18 14.59 -24.21 4.83
N GLY A 19 13.32 -24.51 4.52
CA GLY A 19 12.49 -23.73 3.60
C GLY A 19 11.68 -22.57 4.21
N CYS A 20 11.49 -22.49 5.53
CA CYS A 20 10.50 -21.57 6.14
C CYS A 20 11.08 -20.32 6.81
N SER A 21 12.40 -20.10 6.84
CA SER A 21 12.97 -19.00 7.63
C SER A 21 12.88 -17.63 6.97
N GLY A 22 12.79 -17.54 5.64
CA GLY A 22 12.74 -16.28 4.90
C GLY A 22 11.37 -15.62 4.98
N GLN A 23 10.32 -16.38 4.75
CA GLN A 23 8.94 -15.85 4.68
C GLN A 23 8.45 -15.30 6.03
N ASN A 24 8.87 -15.88 7.16
CA ASN A 24 8.55 -15.36 8.49
C ASN A 24 9.19 -13.98 8.74
N ARG A 25 10.45 -13.78 8.32
CA ARG A 25 11.15 -12.49 8.48
C ARG A 25 10.51 -11.37 7.66
N ASP A 26 10.06 -11.68 6.47
CA ASP A 26 9.41 -10.72 5.58
C ASP A 26 8.04 -10.30 6.13
N LEU A 27 7.26 -11.24 6.64
CA LEU A 27 6.00 -10.96 7.32
C LEU A 27 6.21 -10.13 8.59
N GLU A 28 7.24 -10.46 9.40
CA GLU A 28 7.60 -9.68 10.60
C GLU A 28 7.93 -8.22 10.27
N ARG A 29 8.60 -7.98 9.14
CA ARG A 29 8.88 -6.61 8.66
C ARG A 29 7.59 -5.86 8.34
N GLY A 30 6.62 -6.49 7.67
CA GLY A 30 5.31 -5.91 7.38
C GLY A 30 4.53 -5.59 8.66
N ILE A 31 4.51 -6.53 9.62
CA ILE A 31 3.85 -6.34 10.92
C ILE A 31 4.53 -5.23 11.72
N LYS A 32 5.87 -5.14 11.69
CA LYS A 32 6.62 -4.05 12.35
C LYS A 32 6.24 -2.69 11.79
N LEU A 33 6.18 -2.51 10.46
CA LEU A 33 5.74 -1.27 9.84
C LEU A 33 4.32 -0.91 10.31
N ARG A 34 3.39 -1.87 10.28
CA ARG A 34 2.02 -1.66 10.77
C ARG A 34 1.99 -1.21 12.22
N THR A 35 2.75 -1.86 13.10
CA THR A 35 2.84 -1.50 14.51
C THR A 35 3.36 -0.08 14.70
N GLN A 36 4.38 0.31 13.96
CA GLN A 36 4.93 1.67 13.99
C GLN A 36 3.89 2.69 13.50
N LEU A 37 3.21 2.40 12.39
CA LEU A 37 2.18 3.28 11.82
C LEU A 37 0.95 3.42 12.75
N LEU A 38 0.57 2.36 13.46
CA LEU A 38 -0.51 2.40 14.46
C LEU A 38 -0.13 3.14 15.74
N GLY A 39 1.17 3.16 16.08
CA GLY A 39 1.70 3.86 17.23
C GLY A 39 2.05 5.33 16.98
N SER A 40 2.02 5.79 15.72
CA SER A 40 2.30 7.18 15.35
C SER A 40 1.02 8.03 15.34
N ASN A 41 1.16 9.31 15.71
CA ASN A 41 0.04 10.28 15.69
C ASN A 41 -0.28 10.73 14.26
N SER A 42 0.72 10.74 13.39
CA SER A 42 0.55 11.13 11.99
C SER A 42 1.57 10.43 11.09
N CYS A 43 1.30 10.42 9.79
CA CYS A 43 2.33 10.16 8.79
C CYS A 43 2.19 11.15 7.63
N SER A 44 3.33 11.54 7.06
CA SER A 44 3.41 12.44 5.91
C SER A 44 4.23 11.82 4.79
N PHE A 45 3.88 12.10 3.54
CA PHE A 45 4.59 11.62 2.36
C PHE A 45 4.19 12.39 1.12
N ASP A 46 5.07 12.38 0.13
CA ASP A 46 4.78 12.82 -1.23
C ASP A 46 4.47 11.58 -2.08
N VAL A 47 3.57 11.73 -3.06
CA VAL A 47 3.21 10.63 -3.94
C VAL A 47 2.97 11.09 -5.36
N ASP A 48 3.57 10.39 -6.32
CA ASP A 48 3.24 10.49 -7.74
C ASP A 48 2.27 9.36 -8.08
N ILE A 49 1.10 9.71 -8.59
CA ILE A 49 0.01 8.76 -8.89
C ILE A 49 -0.18 8.68 -10.40
N THR A 50 -0.27 7.46 -10.90
CA THR A 50 -0.72 7.16 -12.27
C THR A 50 -1.97 6.29 -12.18
N ALA A 51 -3.07 6.78 -12.76
CA ALA A 51 -4.33 6.08 -12.87
C ALA A 51 -4.54 5.65 -14.32
N ASP A 52 -4.68 4.33 -14.54
CA ASP A 52 -4.91 3.73 -15.84
C ASP A 52 -6.29 3.08 -15.90
N TYR A 53 -7.21 3.74 -16.59
CA TYR A 53 -8.57 3.24 -16.81
C TYR A 53 -8.76 2.58 -18.19
N GLY A 54 -7.65 2.33 -18.89
CA GLY A 54 -7.61 1.65 -20.18
C GLY A 54 -7.63 2.62 -21.36
N ASP A 55 -8.69 3.41 -21.52
CA ASP A 55 -8.81 4.43 -22.55
C ASP A 55 -8.18 5.78 -22.14
N LYS A 56 -7.99 6.01 -20.85
CA LYS A 56 -7.46 7.24 -20.28
C LYS A 56 -6.44 6.95 -19.20
N VAL A 57 -5.33 7.67 -19.25
CA VAL A 57 -4.28 7.65 -18.22
C VAL A 57 -4.15 9.05 -17.63
N TYR A 58 -4.20 9.15 -16.32
CA TYR A 58 -4.01 10.39 -15.58
C TYR A 58 -2.79 10.28 -14.68
N SER A 59 -2.00 11.36 -14.60
CA SER A 59 -0.85 11.43 -13.69
C SER A 59 -0.86 12.73 -12.93
N PHE A 60 -0.63 12.66 -11.63
CA PHE A 60 -0.56 13.84 -10.76
C PHE A 60 0.27 13.55 -9.51
N SER A 61 0.72 14.60 -8.85
CA SER A 61 1.52 14.51 -7.64
C SER A 61 0.79 15.18 -6.49
N LEU A 62 0.86 14.55 -5.31
CA LEU A 62 0.23 15.03 -4.08
C LEU A 62 1.26 15.09 -2.94
N GLN A 63 1.11 16.09 -2.08
CA GLN A 63 1.64 16.06 -0.71
C GLN A 63 0.53 15.61 0.23
N CYS A 64 0.81 14.61 1.06
CA CYS A 64 -0.18 13.92 1.88
C CYS A 64 0.21 13.97 3.36
N GLN A 65 -0.80 14.11 4.22
CA GLN A 65 -0.68 13.98 5.67
C GLN A 65 -1.87 13.19 6.21
N ALA A 66 -1.61 12.03 6.79
CA ALA A 66 -2.61 11.23 7.48
C ALA A 66 -2.51 11.43 8.99
N ASN A 67 -3.65 11.43 9.69
CA ASN A 67 -3.72 11.47 11.14
C ASN A 67 -3.84 10.06 11.75
N ASP A 68 -3.85 10.00 13.08
CA ASP A 68 -4.03 8.77 13.86
C ASP A 68 -5.39 8.08 13.63
N LYS A 69 -6.42 8.81 13.20
CA LYS A 69 -7.76 8.29 12.89
C LYS A 69 -7.88 7.74 11.48
N GLY A 70 -6.82 7.88 10.65
CA GLY A 70 -6.81 7.39 9.28
C GLY A 70 -7.41 8.35 8.25
N SER A 71 -7.84 9.54 8.65
CA SER A 71 -8.20 10.62 7.72
C SER A 71 -6.93 11.18 7.08
N ILE A 72 -6.99 11.50 5.79
CA ILE A 72 -5.85 12.06 5.05
C ILE A 72 -6.20 13.41 4.46
N ARG A 73 -5.27 14.36 4.58
CA ARG A 73 -5.28 15.62 3.86
C ARG A 73 -4.25 15.56 2.75
N PHE A 74 -4.55 16.15 1.63
CA PHE A 74 -3.60 16.27 0.53
C PHE A 74 -3.65 17.62 -0.14
N THR A 75 -2.55 17.99 -0.80
CA THR A 75 -2.44 19.14 -1.70
C THR A 75 -1.88 18.64 -3.02
N VAL A 76 -2.55 18.98 -4.12
CA VAL A 76 -2.07 18.71 -5.48
C VAL A 76 -0.86 19.60 -5.76
N THR A 77 0.25 19.00 -6.18
CA THR A 77 1.49 19.73 -6.54
C THR A 77 1.76 19.69 -8.04
N LYS A 78 1.20 18.72 -8.77
CA LYS A 78 1.31 18.60 -10.24
C LYS A 78 0.03 17.98 -10.81
N PRO A 79 -0.32 18.30 -12.07
CA PRO A 79 0.28 19.33 -12.94
C PRO A 79 -0.06 20.75 -12.47
N ASP A 80 0.67 21.73 -12.98
CA ASP A 80 0.51 23.15 -12.59
C ASP A 80 -0.91 23.68 -12.78
N SER A 81 -1.66 23.13 -13.76
CA SER A 81 -3.05 23.53 -14.04
C SER A 81 -4.03 23.27 -12.89
N ILE A 82 -3.71 22.36 -11.96
CA ILE A 82 -4.53 22.01 -10.79
C ILE A 82 -3.72 22.08 -9.48
N ALA A 83 -2.49 22.59 -9.54
CA ALA A 83 -1.67 22.74 -8.34
C ALA A 83 -2.33 23.69 -7.33
N GLY A 84 -2.21 23.35 -6.05
CA GLY A 84 -2.83 24.09 -4.95
C GLY A 84 -4.25 23.63 -4.58
N ILE A 85 -4.88 22.75 -5.36
CA ILE A 85 -6.13 22.10 -4.94
C ILE A 85 -5.82 21.29 -3.68
N GLN A 86 -6.63 21.47 -2.65
CA GLN A 86 -6.54 20.72 -1.39
C GLN A 86 -7.73 19.78 -1.27
N GLY A 87 -7.52 18.68 -0.56
CA GLY A 87 -8.59 17.75 -0.29
C GLY A 87 -8.39 17.03 1.03
N THR A 88 -9.48 16.43 1.48
CA THR A 88 -9.51 15.55 2.64
C THR A 88 -10.28 14.29 2.26
N VAL A 89 -9.77 13.14 2.66
CA VAL A 89 -10.47 11.86 2.58
C VAL A 89 -10.64 11.34 3.99
N ASP A 90 -11.89 11.06 4.37
CA ASP A 90 -12.26 10.53 5.68
C ASP A 90 -13.32 9.44 5.50
N GLY A 91 -12.95 8.21 5.85
CA GLY A 91 -13.80 7.05 5.59
C GLY A 91 -14.02 6.81 4.10
N GLU A 92 -15.27 6.73 3.68
CA GLU A 92 -15.67 6.47 2.29
C GLU A 92 -15.95 7.75 1.49
N ASP A 93 -15.79 8.92 2.11
CA ASP A 93 -16.09 10.23 1.52
C ASP A 93 -14.82 11.07 1.36
N GLY A 94 -14.76 11.80 0.26
CA GLY A 94 -13.73 12.77 -0.02
C GLY A 94 -14.31 14.16 -0.25
N THR A 95 -13.51 15.17 0.10
CA THR A 95 -13.81 16.57 -0.15
C THR A 95 -12.62 17.22 -0.83
N LEU A 96 -12.85 17.87 -1.96
CA LEU A 96 -11.88 18.75 -2.62
C LEU A 96 -12.26 20.21 -2.31
N THR A 97 -11.27 21.02 -2.00
CA THR A 97 -11.46 22.45 -1.79
C THR A 97 -10.52 23.22 -2.70
N PHE A 98 -11.08 24.13 -3.48
CA PHE A 98 -10.34 25.04 -4.33
C PHE A 98 -11.06 26.38 -4.35
N ASP A 99 -10.33 27.50 -4.17
CA ASP A 99 -10.85 28.85 -4.20
C ASP A 99 -12.14 29.07 -3.36
N ASN A 100 -12.16 28.51 -2.13
CA ASN A 100 -13.29 28.52 -1.20
C ASN A 100 -14.55 27.76 -1.66
N VAL A 101 -14.45 26.96 -2.73
CA VAL A 101 -15.52 26.03 -3.16
C VAL A 101 -15.16 24.62 -2.73
N ALA A 102 -16.08 23.93 -2.05
CA ALA A 102 -15.93 22.54 -1.65
C ALA A 102 -16.75 21.64 -2.58
N LEU A 103 -16.12 20.58 -3.10
CA LEU A 103 -16.74 19.54 -3.90
C LEU A 103 -16.61 18.20 -3.14
N HIS A 104 -17.74 17.55 -2.87
CA HIS A 104 -17.75 16.19 -2.31
C HIS A 104 -17.67 15.15 -3.42
N PHE A 105 -16.94 14.07 -3.17
CA PHE A 105 -16.82 12.94 -4.10
C PHE A 105 -16.77 11.62 -3.33
N PRO A 106 -17.37 10.54 -3.87
CA PRO A 106 -17.22 9.21 -3.30
C PRO A 106 -15.84 8.64 -3.63
N LEU A 107 -15.31 7.75 -2.79
CA LEU A 107 -14.06 7.04 -3.06
C LEU A 107 -14.18 6.12 -4.27
N LEU A 108 -15.36 5.55 -4.49
CA LEU A 108 -15.70 4.74 -5.64
C LEU A 108 -16.75 5.50 -6.47
N ALA A 109 -16.43 5.79 -7.71
CA ALA A 109 -17.34 6.34 -8.70
C ALA A 109 -17.40 5.39 -9.90
N ASP A 110 -18.60 4.95 -10.31
CA ASP A 110 -18.83 4.03 -11.43
C ASP A 110 -17.98 2.72 -11.36
N ASN A 111 -17.85 2.14 -10.16
CA ASN A 111 -16.98 1.00 -9.86
C ASN A 111 -15.48 1.26 -10.10
N GLN A 112 -15.07 2.50 -10.14
CA GLN A 112 -13.67 2.90 -10.26
C GLN A 112 -13.24 3.66 -9.00
N VAL A 113 -12.05 3.33 -8.51
CA VAL A 113 -11.43 4.07 -7.40
C VAL A 113 -11.06 5.47 -7.88
N THR A 114 -11.54 6.49 -7.18
CA THR A 114 -11.15 7.87 -7.45
C THR A 114 -9.64 8.04 -7.20
N PRO A 115 -8.84 8.51 -8.17
CA PRO A 115 -7.38 8.49 -8.05
C PRO A 115 -6.83 9.24 -6.84
N VAL A 116 -7.48 10.33 -6.43
CA VAL A 116 -7.09 11.12 -5.24
C VAL A 116 -7.34 10.39 -3.91
N SER A 117 -8.08 9.29 -3.92
CA SER A 117 -8.24 8.42 -2.73
C SER A 117 -7.12 7.40 -2.58
N ALA A 118 -6.25 7.22 -3.57
CA ALA A 118 -5.17 6.22 -3.53
C ALA A 118 -4.24 6.37 -2.31
N PRO A 119 -3.83 7.58 -1.88
CA PRO A 119 -3.03 7.74 -0.65
C PRO A 119 -3.77 7.28 0.60
N TRP A 120 -5.08 7.54 0.68
CA TRP A 120 -5.90 7.08 1.79
C TRP A 120 -6.01 5.55 1.81
N LEU A 121 -6.25 4.93 0.65
CA LEU A 121 -6.26 3.46 0.52
C LEU A 121 -4.93 2.85 0.95
N LEU A 122 -3.80 3.44 0.56
CA LEU A 122 -2.48 2.99 0.98
C LEU A 122 -2.36 2.98 2.52
N VAL A 123 -2.67 4.10 3.17
CA VAL A 123 -2.55 4.23 4.63
C VAL A 123 -3.56 3.32 5.34
N LYS A 124 -4.83 3.31 4.92
CA LYS A 124 -5.87 2.42 5.46
C LYS A 124 -5.44 0.96 5.41
N THR A 125 -4.99 0.52 4.23
CA THR A 125 -4.62 -0.88 4.01
C THR A 125 -3.39 -1.29 4.79
N LEU A 126 -2.38 -0.42 4.89
CA LEU A 126 -1.22 -0.65 5.76
C LEU A 126 -1.63 -0.79 7.24
N ARG A 127 -2.60 -0.01 7.71
CA ARG A 127 -3.07 -0.03 9.11
C ARG A 127 -3.96 -1.24 9.43
N SER A 128 -4.88 -1.61 8.53
CA SER A 128 -5.96 -2.55 8.86
C SER A 128 -6.21 -3.64 7.82
N GLY A 129 -5.57 -3.62 6.65
CA GLY A 129 -5.78 -4.63 5.62
C GLY A 129 -5.23 -6.01 6.00
N TYR A 130 -5.60 -7.02 5.24
CA TYR A 130 -5.22 -8.43 5.45
C TYR A 130 -3.98 -8.75 4.64
N ILE A 131 -2.83 -8.93 5.30
CA ILE A 131 -1.58 -9.32 4.63
C ILE A 131 -1.74 -10.76 4.15
N THR A 132 -1.85 -10.94 2.84
CA THR A 132 -2.01 -12.23 2.18
C THR A 132 -0.67 -12.87 1.86
N SER A 133 0.34 -12.05 1.55
CA SER A 133 1.70 -12.53 1.37
C SER A 133 2.74 -11.45 1.70
N ALA A 134 3.94 -11.90 2.02
CA ALA A 134 5.13 -11.08 2.16
C ALA A 134 6.31 -11.81 1.53
N GLY A 135 7.07 -11.14 0.71
CA GLY A 135 8.26 -11.72 0.08
C GLY A 135 8.94 -10.69 -0.82
N GLY A 136 10.19 -10.90 -1.12
CA GLY A 136 10.92 -9.93 -1.93
C GLY A 136 12.33 -10.35 -2.26
N GLY A 137 13.00 -9.45 -2.98
CA GLY A 137 14.41 -9.55 -3.32
C GLY A 137 15.32 -8.86 -2.30
N LYS A 138 16.57 -8.62 -2.71
CA LYS A 138 17.57 -7.96 -1.85
C LYS A 138 17.29 -6.48 -1.61
N GLU A 139 16.57 -5.81 -2.51
CA GLU A 139 16.37 -4.36 -2.47
C GLU A 139 15.02 -3.97 -1.87
N PHE A 140 13.97 -4.74 -2.17
CA PHE A 140 12.60 -4.42 -1.76
C PHE A 140 11.88 -5.64 -1.20
N LEU A 141 11.12 -5.42 -0.16
CA LEU A 141 10.11 -6.34 0.33
C LEU A 141 8.76 -5.96 -0.29
N ARG A 142 8.07 -6.88 -0.95
CA ARG A 142 6.69 -6.72 -1.38
C ARG A 142 5.75 -7.30 -0.32
N LEU A 143 4.78 -6.51 0.08
CA LEU A 143 3.62 -6.92 0.86
C LEU A 143 2.41 -6.93 -0.06
N SER A 144 1.70 -8.05 -0.11
CA SER A 144 0.40 -8.14 -0.77
C SER A 144 -0.68 -8.11 0.30
N ILE A 145 -1.62 -7.18 0.18
CA ILE A 145 -2.60 -6.88 1.23
C ILE A 145 -3.96 -6.68 0.58
N ASP A 146 -5.00 -7.34 1.09
CA ASP A 146 -6.39 -7.09 0.71
C ASP A 146 -7.02 -6.09 1.69
N ASP A 147 -7.81 -5.14 1.19
CA ASP A 147 -8.44 -4.11 2.02
C ASP A 147 -9.65 -4.64 2.80
N SER A 148 -10.23 -5.75 2.37
CA SER A 148 -11.38 -6.42 2.99
C SER A 148 -11.40 -7.91 2.67
N TYR A 149 -12.39 -8.65 3.21
CA TYR A 149 -12.69 -10.05 2.87
C TYR A 149 -13.82 -10.19 1.83
N ALA A 150 -14.24 -9.09 1.21
CA ALA A 150 -15.30 -9.12 0.21
C ALA A 150 -14.78 -9.69 -1.12
N ASP A 151 -15.69 -10.23 -1.94
CA ASP A 151 -15.34 -10.77 -3.27
C ASP A 151 -14.84 -9.68 -4.23
N ASP A 152 -15.15 -8.42 -3.96
CA ASP A 152 -14.71 -7.24 -4.70
C ASP A 152 -13.66 -6.41 -3.96
N ALA A 153 -12.93 -7.03 -3.04
CA ALA A 153 -11.84 -6.39 -2.31
C ALA A 153 -10.80 -5.80 -3.26
N LEU A 154 -10.25 -4.66 -2.85
CA LEU A 154 -9.08 -4.09 -3.50
C LEU A 154 -7.83 -4.82 -3.01
N HIS A 155 -7.00 -5.23 -3.96
CA HIS A 155 -5.70 -5.81 -3.67
C HIS A 155 -4.62 -4.75 -3.81
N LEU A 156 -3.75 -4.62 -2.81
CA LEU A 156 -2.62 -3.71 -2.82
C LEU A 156 -1.31 -4.48 -2.74
N ASP A 157 -0.45 -4.27 -3.73
CA ASP A 157 0.96 -4.63 -3.63
C ASP A 157 1.75 -3.39 -3.19
N ILE A 158 2.50 -3.50 -2.10
CA ILE A 158 3.26 -2.40 -1.50
C ILE A 158 4.71 -2.82 -1.38
N TRP A 159 5.62 -2.01 -1.92
CA TRP A 159 7.06 -2.24 -1.82
C TRP A 159 7.67 -1.39 -0.72
N LEU A 160 8.41 -2.05 0.16
CA LEU A 160 9.17 -1.42 1.24
C LEU A 160 10.66 -1.51 0.91
N ASP A 161 11.37 -0.43 1.17
CA ASP A 161 12.84 -0.40 1.09
C ASP A 161 13.51 -1.13 2.28
N ASN A 162 14.84 -1.10 2.33
CA ASN A 162 15.61 -1.72 3.41
C ASN A 162 15.42 -1.03 4.77
N SER A 163 14.95 0.21 4.78
CA SER A 163 14.57 0.95 5.99
C SER A 163 13.14 0.65 6.46
N ASN A 164 12.47 -0.25 5.76
CA ASN A 164 11.08 -0.64 6.01
C ASN A 164 10.07 0.49 5.72
N THR A 165 10.42 1.36 4.77
CA THR A 165 9.62 2.51 4.35
C THR A 165 8.92 2.20 3.03
N PRO A 166 7.61 2.51 2.88
CA PRO A 166 6.92 2.38 1.61
C PRO A 166 7.54 3.29 0.54
N VAL A 167 7.87 2.71 -0.62
CA VAL A 167 8.44 3.45 -1.76
C VAL A 167 7.58 3.34 -3.02
N LYS A 168 6.74 2.32 -3.09
CA LYS A 168 5.83 2.09 -4.21
C LYS A 168 4.59 1.35 -3.73
N ALA A 169 3.45 1.62 -4.36
CA ALA A 169 2.27 0.78 -4.22
C ALA A 169 1.56 0.62 -5.57
N GLU A 170 0.89 -0.49 -5.76
CA GLU A 170 -0.02 -0.74 -6.87
C GLU A 170 -1.37 -1.16 -6.29
N ILE A 171 -2.45 -0.59 -6.82
CA ILE A 171 -3.81 -0.94 -6.43
C ILE A 171 -4.44 -1.70 -7.59
N LEU A 172 -4.91 -2.89 -7.29
CA LEU A 172 -5.53 -3.78 -8.25
C LEU A 172 -7.00 -4.01 -7.89
N PHE A 173 -7.83 -4.06 -8.90
CA PHE A 173 -9.22 -4.49 -8.80
C PHE A 173 -9.45 -5.64 -9.78
N ARG A 174 -9.92 -6.78 -9.30
CA ARG A 174 -10.12 -8.00 -10.11
C ARG A 174 -8.86 -8.32 -10.95
N GLU A 175 -7.71 -8.39 -10.27
CA GLU A 175 -6.39 -8.68 -10.85
C GLU A 175 -5.87 -7.63 -11.86
N ARG A 176 -6.64 -6.59 -12.19
CA ARG A 176 -6.20 -5.52 -13.05
C ARG A 176 -5.63 -4.37 -12.20
N LYS A 177 -4.40 -3.98 -12.49
CA LYS A 177 -3.81 -2.77 -11.91
C LYS A 177 -4.54 -1.53 -12.44
N ILE A 178 -5.08 -0.74 -11.52
CA ILE A 178 -5.82 0.50 -11.82
C ILE A 178 -5.07 1.75 -11.40
N LEU A 179 -4.25 1.66 -10.33
CA LEU A 179 -3.47 2.79 -9.82
C LEU A 179 -2.05 2.32 -9.51
N SER A 180 -1.08 3.19 -9.80
CA SER A 180 0.32 3.07 -9.37
C SER A 180 0.71 4.31 -8.59
N LEU A 181 1.42 4.11 -7.48
CA LEU A 181 1.88 5.14 -6.57
C LEU A 181 3.40 5.02 -6.41
N ASP A 182 4.14 6.07 -6.71
CA ASP A 182 5.55 6.20 -6.31
C ASP A 182 5.60 7.09 -5.07
N VAL A 183 5.99 6.50 -3.93
CA VAL A 183 5.95 7.14 -2.60
C VAL A 183 7.34 7.66 -2.25
N LYS A 184 7.40 8.90 -1.78
CA LYS A 184 8.63 9.60 -1.42
C LYS A 184 8.46 10.28 -0.06
N ASN A 185 9.57 10.49 0.64
CA ASN A 185 9.60 11.27 1.87
C ASN A 185 8.63 10.75 2.96
N PHE A 186 8.37 9.45 2.99
CA PHE A 186 7.46 8.86 3.97
C PHE A 186 8.03 8.97 5.38
N ARG A 187 7.29 9.60 6.30
CA ARG A 187 7.68 9.85 7.69
C ARG A 187 6.50 9.56 8.61
N MET A 188 6.79 9.00 9.77
CA MET A 188 5.85 8.78 10.87
C MET A 188 6.24 9.67 12.06
N GLU A 189 5.25 10.31 12.70
CA GLU A 189 5.45 11.28 13.79
C GLU A 189 4.61 10.91 15.03
#